data_0f91a7c8ec438e90ff6c82e6edb4af0e
#
_entry.id   0f91a7c8ec438e90ff6c82e6edb4af0e
#
_cell.length_a   1.000
_cell.length_b   1.000
_cell.length_c   1.000
_cell.angle_alpha   90.00
_cell.angle_beta   90.00
_cell.angle_gamma   90.00
#
_symmetry.space_group_name_H-M   'P 1'
#
loop_
_entity.id
_entity.type
_entity.pdbx_description
1 polymer ?
#
loop_
_entity_poly.entity_id
_entity_poly.type
_entity_poly.pdbx_seq_one_letter_code
_entity_poly.pdbx_strand_id
1 'polypeptide(L)'
;MKTSSEIREDVQEYYGKILKTKNDLQTSACCAADSMPAYLRPYLKNIHEEVQSRFYGCASNFPTGLYGKTVVDLGCGSGRDCYLLAQVVGPEGLVIGIDMTDEQLSVARKHIPFHTNKFNLEKPNVDFRKGWIEDLSTAGLEDNSVDVII
;
A
#
# COMPACT_ATOMS: atom_id res chain seq x y z
N MET A 1 25.98 7.47 16.83
CA MET A 1 24.51 7.55 16.64
C MET A 1 24.30 7.73 15.14
N LYS A 2 23.46 6.89 14.49
CA LYS A 2 23.19 7.03 13.05
C LYS A 2 22.41 8.31 12.78
N THR A 3 22.69 8.94 11.66
CA THR A 3 21.92 10.09 11.17
C THR A 3 20.56 9.63 10.62
N SER A 4 19.63 10.56 10.48
CA SER A 4 18.31 10.24 9.87
C SER A 4 18.45 9.68 8.46
N SER A 5 19.43 10.15 7.68
CA SER A 5 19.70 9.62 6.32
C SER A 5 20.19 8.18 6.36
N GLU A 6 21.13 7.84 7.24
CA GLU A 6 21.64 6.47 7.38
C GLU A 6 20.55 5.50 7.85
N ILE A 7 19.64 5.95 8.73
CA ILE A 7 18.51 5.14 9.17
C ILE A 7 17.56 4.87 8.01
N ARG A 8 17.25 5.87 7.17
CA ARG A 8 16.41 5.72 5.99
C ARG A 8 17.01 4.71 4.99
N GLU A 9 18.30 4.83 4.73
CA GLU A 9 19.01 3.92 3.83
C GLU A 9 18.98 2.47 4.34
N ASP A 10 19.18 2.25 5.62
CA ASP A 10 19.08 0.92 6.24
C ASP A 10 17.65 0.34 6.10
N VAL A 11 16.62 1.14 6.38
CA VAL A 11 15.23 0.72 6.28
C VAL A 11 14.87 0.42 4.83
N GLN A 12 15.27 1.27 3.90
CA GLN A 12 15.05 1.09 2.47
C GLN A 12 15.73 -0.19 1.95
N GLU A 13 16.96 -0.45 2.37
CA GLU A 13 17.67 -1.68 2.01
C GLU A 13 17.01 -2.93 2.59
N TYR A 14 16.56 -2.87 3.84
CA TYR A 14 15.88 -3.98 4.50
C TYR A 14 14.59 -4.38 3.77
N TYR A 15 13.70 -3.43 3.51
CA TYR A 15 12.43 -3.69 2.84
C TYR A 15 12.54 -3.89 1.33
N GLY A 16 13.55 -3.30 0.68
CA GLY A 16 13.73 -3.39 -0.77
C GLY A 16 14.52 -4.63 -1.20
N LYS A 17 15.59 -4.96 -0.50
CA LYS A 17 16.55 -5.98 -0.95
C LYS A 17 16.57 -7.24 -0.09
N ILE A 18 16.44 -7.09 1.24
CA ILE A 18 16.58 -8.21 2.18
C ILE A 18 15.28 -9.01 2.25
N LEU A 19 14.14 -8.33 2.42
CA LEU A 19 12.83 -8.97 2.46
C LEU A 19 12.35 -9.32 1.05
N LYS A 20 12.22 -10.60 0.76
CA LYS A 20 11.62 -11.12 -0.48
C LYS A 20 10.23 -11.66 -0.27
N THR A 21 9.99 -12.22 0.92
CA THR A 21 8.69 -12.75 1.33
C THR A 21 8.44 -12.43 2.80
N LYS A 22 7.18 -12.55 3.24
CA LYS A 22 6.80 -12.38 4.66
C LYS A 22 7.54 -13.33 5.61
N ASN A 23 8.09 -14.43 5.10
CA ASN A 23 8.83 -15.40 5.90
C ASN A 23 10.25 -14.92 6.26
N ASP A 24 10.74 -13.88 5.59
CA ASP A 24 12.07 -13.30 5.82
C ASP A 24 12.04 -12.23 6.93
N LEU A 25 10.86 -11.93 7.50
CA LEU A 25 10.72 -10.99 8.61
C LEU A 25 11.45 -11.48 9.86
N GLN A 26 12.38 -10.65 10.34
CA GLN A 26 13.16 -10.92 11.57
C GLN A 26 12.46 -10.48 12.85
N THR A 27 11.25 -9.93 12.75
CA THR A 27 10.49 -9.44 13.89
C THR A 27 9.21 -10.24 14.09
N SER A 28 8.83 -10.46 15.35
CA SER A 28 7.55 -11.07 15.74
C SER A 28 6.35 -10.12 15.57
N ALA A 29 6.57 -8.91 15.08
CA ALA A 29 5.51 -7.94 14.77
C ALA A 29 4.73 -8.35 13.51
N CYS A 30 4.47 -9.63 13.36
CA CYS A 30 3.69 -10.15 12.25
C CYS A 30 2.21 -10.13 12.62
N CYS A 31 1.46 -9.49 11.80
CA CYS A 31 0.02 -9.38 11.93
C CYS A 31 -0.62 -10.73 11.78
N ALA A 32 -1.31 -11.12 12.81
CA ALA A 32 -2.25 -12.21 12.70
C ALA A 32 -3.27 -11.86 11.59
N ALA A 33 -3.49 -12.80 10.68
CA ALA A 33 -4.55 -12.67 9.66
C ALA A 33 -5.93 -12.41 10.30
N ASP A 34 -6.05 -12.66 11.60
CA ASP A 34 -7.25 -12.43 12.41
C ASP A 34 -7.51 -10.95 12.73
N SER A 35 -6.54 -10.05 12.52
CA SER A 35 -6.74 -8.61 12.78
C SER A 35 -7.50 -7.87 11.67
N MET A 36 -7.72 -8.50 10.51
CA MET A 36 -8.47 -7.88 9.42
C MET A 36 -9.98 -7.94 9.69
N PRO A 37 -10.68 -6.81 9.58
CA PRO A 37 -12.14 -6.78 9.67
C PRO A 37 -12.80 -7.80 8.74
N ALA A 38 -13.81 -8.49 9.23
CA ALA A 38 -14.45 -9.59 8.48
C ALA A 38 -15.00 -9.14 7.11
N TYR A 39 -15.48 -7.92 7.00
CA TYR A 39 -16.03 -7.37 5.75
C TYR A 39 -14.97 -7.14 4.66
N LEU A 40 -13.69 -7.05 5.01
CA LEU A 40 -12.58 -6.89 4.04
C LEU A 40 -12.04 -8.22 3.51
N ARG A 41 -12.23 -9.32 4.25
CA ARG A 41 -11.70 -10.64 3.86
C ARG A 41 -12.09 -11.10 2.45
N PRO A 42 -13.33 -10.89 1.96
CA PRO A 42 -13.70 -11.25 0.59
C PRO A 42 -12.87 -10.53 -0.47
N TYR A 43 -12.47 -9.29 -0.22
CA TYR A 43 -11.69 -8.49 -1.17
C TYR A 43 -10.24 -8.98 -1.34
N LEU A 44 -9.65 -9.63 -0.31
CA LEU A 44 -8.32 -10.23 -0.41
C LEU A 44 -8.19 -11.25 -1.53
N LYS A 45 -9.26 -12.01 -1.81
CA LYS A 45 -9.28 -13.03 -2.86
C LYS A 45 -9.08 -12.45 -4.27
N ASN A 46 -9.30 -11.17 -4.43
CA ASN A 46 -9.17 -10.46 -5.70
C ASN A 46 -7.77 -9.88 -5.90
N ILE A 47 -6.89 -9.96 -4.90
CA ILE A 47 -5.56 -9.39 -4.95
C ILE A 47 -4.57 -10.41 -5.48
N HIS A 48 -3.70 -9.99 -6.38
CA HIS A 48 -2.67 -10.84 -6.99
C HIS A 48 -1.74 -11.44 -5.94
N GLU A 49 -1.39 -12.71 -6.12
CA GLU A 49 -0.58 -13.48 -5.17
C GLU A 49 0.79 -12.83 -4.88
N GLU A 50 1.48 -12.32 -5.91
CA GLU A 50 2.78 -11.63 -5.74
C GLU A 50 2.64 -10.39 -4.82
N VAL A 51 1.55 -9.64 -4.94
CA VAL A 51 1.27 -8.50 -4.07
C VAL A 51 1.03 -8.94 -2.63
N GLN A 52 0.26 -10.02 -2.44
CA GLN A 52 -0.02 -10.54 -1.10
C GLN A 52 1.22 -11.13 -0.42
N SER A 53 2.07 -11.84 -1.18
CA SER A 53 3.28 -12.49 -0.63
C SER A 53 4.34 -11.49 -0.13
N ARG A 54 4.32 -10.27 -0.65
CA ARG A 54 5.23 -9.18 -0.27
C ARG A 54 4.62 -8.18 0.70
N PHE A 55 3.53 -8.53 1.34
CA PHE A 55 2.94 -7.71 2.39
C PHE A 55 3.63 -7.97 3.73
N TYR A 56 4.24 -6.94 4.29
CA TYR A 56 4.97 -6.95 5.57
C TYR A 56 4.32 -6.07 6.63
N GLY A 57 3.14 -5.52 6.32
CA GLY A 57 2.44 -4.58 7.18
C GLY A 57 1.68 -5.21 8.34
N CYS A 58 1.16 -4.36 9.21
CA CYS A 58 0.32 -4.71 10.34
C CYS A 58 -1.16 -4.78 9.94
N ALA A 59 -2.08 -4.64 10.87
CA ALA A 59 -3.51 -4.76 10.60
C ALA A 59 -4.03 -3.67 9.65
N SER A 60 -4.95 -4.06 8.77
CA SER A 60 -5.66 -3.12 7.89
C SER A 60 -6.87 -2.55 8.62
N ASN A 61 -6.69 -1.50 9.40
CA ASN A 61 -7.76 -0.79 10.10
C ASN A 61 -8.25 0.38 9.26
N PHE A 62 -9.15 0.11 8.34
CA PHE A 62 -9.72 1.16 7.49
C PHE A 62 -10.98 1.75 8.13
N PRO A 63 -11.18 3.08 8.05
CA PRO A 63 -12.43 3.70 8.43
C PRO A 63 -13.57 3.26 7.49
N THR A 64 -14.79 3.43 7.93
CA THR A 64 -15.98 3.23 7.08
C THR A 64 -16.28 4.47 6.25
N GLY A 65 -17.14 4.34 5.21
CA GLY A 65 -17.60 5.48 4.43
C GLY A 65 -16.59 5.99 3.39
N LEU A 66 -15.77 5.11 2.84
CA LEU A 66 -14.71 5.45 1.88
C LEU A 66 -15.17 5.55 0.42
N TYR A 67 -16.40 5.18 0.09
CA TYR A 67 -16.87 5.22 -1.29
C TYR A 67 -16.75 6.62 -1.90
N GLY A 68 -16.15 6.71 -3.08
CA GLY A 68 -15.90 7.97 -3.80
C GLY A 68 -14.78 8.84 -3.21
N LYS A 69 -14.06 8.38 -2.17
CA LYS A 69 -13.04 9.16 -1.47
C LYS A 69 -11.66 9.02 -2.10
N THR A 70 -10.83 10.04 -1.91
CA THR A 70 -9.39 9.99 -2.17
C THR A 70 -8.68 9.59 -0.89
N VAL A 71 -8.02 8.44 -0.93
CA VAL A 71 -7.31 7.86 0.22
C VAL A 71 -5.82 7.79 -0.08
N VAL A 72 -4.99 8.14 0.89
CA VAL A 72 -3.53 7.98 0.83
C VAL A 72 -3.11 6.88 1.81
N ASP A 73 -2.31 5.94 1.32
CA ASP A 73 -1.65 4.88 2.10
C ASP A 73 -0.16 5.22 2.23
N LEU A 74 0.29 5.48 3.44
CA LEU A 74 1.67 5.83 3.76
C LEU A 74 2.48 4.57 4.10
N GLY A 75 3.51 4.32 3.29
CA GLY A 75 4.28 3.08 3.39
C GLY A 75 3.53 1.91 2.74
N CYS A 76 2.99 2.13 1.54
CA CYS A 76 2.10 1.17 0.86
C CYS A 76 2.77 -0.14 0.46
N GLY A 77 4.10 -0.22 0.43
CA GLY A 77 4.85 -1.40 0.03
C GLY A 77 4.45 -1.91 -1.36
N SER A 78 4.14 -3.19 -1.46
CA SER A 78 3.67 -3.83 -2.70
C SER A 78 2.22 -3.49 -3.08
N GLY A 79 1.53 -2.66 -2.30
CA GLY A 79 0.21 -2.13 -2.61
C GLY A 79 -0.97 -3.02 -2.21
N ARG A 80 -0.80 -4.00 -1.32
CA ARG A 80 -1.91 -4.88 -0.90
C ARG A 80 -3.09 -4.08 -0.35
N ASP A 81 -2.83 -3.17 0.57
CA ASP A 81 -3.89 -2.38 1.21
C ASP A 81 -4.47 -1.34 0.24
N CYS A 82 -3.64 -0.76 -0.65
CA CYS A 82 -4.14 0.07 -1.74
C CYS A 82 -5.14 -0.67 -2.64
N TYR A 83 -4.87 -1.92 -3.00
CA TYR A 83 -5.79 -2.72 -3.82
C TYR A 83 -7.03 -3.20 -3.06
N LEU A 84 -6.93 -3.39 -1.73
CA LEU A 84 -8.12 -3.58 -0.89
C LEU A 84 -9.01 -2.33 -0.92
N LEU A 85 -8.40 -1.17 -0.66
CA LEU A 85 -9.07 0.12 -0.65
C LEU A 85 -9.67 0.48 -2.00
N ALA A 86 -8.98 0.16 -3.10
CA ALA A 86 -9.46 0.40 -4.46
C ALA A 86 -10.84 -0.23 -4.72
N GLN A 87 -11.09 -1.40 -4.14
CA GLN A 87 -12.41 -2.06 -4.23
C GLN A 87 -13.45 -1.35 -3.36
N VAL A 88 -13.04 -0.78 -2.22
CA VAL A 88 -13.93 -0.11 -1.25
C VAL A 88 -14.29 1.31 -1.69
N VAL A 89 -13.32 2.06 -2.23
CA VAL A 89 -13.57 3.42 -2.72
C VAL A 89 -14.37 3.43 -4.03
N GLY A 90 -14.35 2.33 -4.77
CA GLY A 90 -15.09 2.18 -6.01
C GLY A 90 -14.54 3.00 -7.18
N PRO A 91 -15.25 3.01 -8.33
CA PRO A 91 -14.76 3.64 -9.57
C PRO A 91 -14.59 5.15 -9.50
N GLU A 92 -15.32 5.83 -8.63
CA GLU A 92 -15.26 7.29 -8.44
C GLU A 92 -14.20 7.73 -7.42
N GLY A 93 -13.67 6.79 -6.63
CA GLY A 93 -12.61 7.04 -5.65
C GLY A 93 -11.22 6.90 -6.24
N LEU A 94 -10.22 7.27 -5.45
CA LEU A 94 -8.80 7.16 -5.80
C LEU A 94 -8.00 6.71 -4.58
N VAL A 95 -7.09 5.78 -4.77
CA VAL A 95 -6.12 5.39 -3.74
C VAL A 95 -4.72 5.75 -4.21
N ILE A 96 -4.02 6.53 -3.41
CA ILE A 96 -2.63 6.94 -3.67
C ILE A 96 -1.74 6.20 -2.67
N GLY A 97 -0.92 5.29 -3.17
CA GLY A 97 0.07 4.60 -2.36
C GLY A 97 1.42 5.29 -2.43
N ILE A 98 2.00 5.62 -1.27
CA ILE A 98 3.32 6.25 -1.18
C ILE A 98 4.28 5.29 -0.49
N ASP A 99 5.44 5.07 -1.11
CA ASP A 99 6.52 4.29 -0.53
C ASP A 99 7.87 4.85 -0.98
N MET A 100 8.91 4.65 -0.16
CA MET A 100 10.27 5.06 -0.50
C MET A 100 11.04 3.99 -1.29
N THR A 101 10.51 2.77 -1.38
CA THR A 101 11.19 1.58 -1.88
C THR A 101 10.80 1.29 -3.32
N ASP A 102 11.73 1.47 -4.27
CA ASP A 102 11.47 1.26 -5.69
C ASP A 102 11.08 -0.18 -6.03
N GLU A 103 11.69 -1.17 -5.36
CA GLU A 103 11.40 -2.59 -5.54
C GLU A 103 9.95 -2.92 -5.16
N GLN A 104 9.45 -2.36 -4.07
CA GLN A 104 8.07 -2.55 -3.64
C GLN A 104 7.09 -1.87 -4.61
N LEU A 105 7.36 -0.61 -4.96
CA LEU A 105 6.54 0.14 -5.92
C LEU A 105 6.53 -0.50 -7.31
N SER A 106 7.63 -1.12 -7.72
CA SER A 106 7.70 -1.88 -8.99
C SER A 106 6.68 -3.02 -9.00
N VAL A 107 6.58 -3.78 -7.92
CA VAL A 107 5.57 -4.84 -7.78
C VAL A 107 4.16 -4.25 -7.77
N ALA A 108 3.92 -3.20 -6.99
CA ALA A 108 2.62 -2.55 -6.94
C ALA A 108 2.18 -2.10 -8.35
N ARG A 109 3.01 -1.36 -9.06
CA ARG A 109 2.71 -0.82 -10.39
C ARG A 109 2.52 -1.92 -11.46
N LYS A 110 3.29 -2.99 -11.40
CA LYS A 110 3.22 -4.13 -12.33
C LYS A 110 1.81 -4.73 -12.39
N HIS A 111 1.09 -4.74 -11.28
CA HIS A 111 -0.20 -5.39 -11.16
C HIS A 111 -1.41 -4.46 -11.30
N ILE A 112 -1.21 -3.18 -11.66
CA ILE A 112 -2.31 -2.25 -11.93
C ILE A 112 -3.27 -2.80 -13.01
N PRO A 113 -2.80 -3.26 -14.18
CA PRO A 113 -3.70 -3.76 -15.22
C PRO A 113 -4.50 -4.99 -14.76
N PHE A 114 -3.86 -5.90 -14.00
CA PHE A 114 -4.55 -7.07 -13.44
C PHE A 114 -5.72 -6.65 -12.55
N HIS A 115 -5.49 -5.74 -11.61
CA HIS A 115 -6.50 -5.32 -10.64
C HIS A 115 -7.58 -4.46 -11.29
N THR A 116 -7.24 -3.57 -12.22
CA THR A 116 -8.20 -2.79 -13.00
C THR A 116 -9.21 -3.70 -13.69
N ASN A 117 -8.72 -4.76 -14.36
CA ASN A 117 -9.58 -5.75 -15.00
C ASN A 117 -10.36 -6.59 -13.97
N LYS A 118 -9.68 -7.08 -12.92
CA LYS A 118 -10.30 -7.92 -11.89
C LYS A 118 -11.45 -7.22 -11.15
N PHE A 119 -11.35 -5.90 -10.97
CA PHE A 119 -12.35 -5.09 -10.30
C PHE A 119 -13.41 -4.52 -11.26
N ASN A 120 -13.34 -4.85 -12.56
CA ASN A 120 -14.23 -4.34 -13.63
C ASN A 120 -14.25 -2.80 -13.70
N LEU A 121 -13.08 -2.18 -13.57
CA LEU A 121 -12.92 -0.73 -13.67
C LEU A 121 -12.60 -0.34 -15.11
N GLU A 122 -13.16 0.78 -15.59
CA GLU A 122 -12.83 1.34 -16.91
C GLU A 122 -11.41 1.91 -16.96
N LYS A 123 -10.93 2.42 -15.83
CA LYS A 123 -9.59 2.97 -15.64
C LYS A 123 -9.06 2.63 -14.25
N PRO A 124 -7.73 2.61 -14.05
CA PRO A 124 -7.16 2.42 -12.72
C PRO A 124 -7.66 3.48 -11.74
N ASN A 125 -7.99 3.05 -10.52
CA ASN A 125 -8.31 3.92 -9.39
C ASN A 125 -7.24 3.84 -8.28
N VAL A 126 -6.03 3.44 -8.67
CA VAL A 126 -4.83 3.45 -7.82
C VAL A 126 -3.71 4.22 -8.51
N ASP A 127 -2.89 4.90 -7.71
CA ASP A 127 -1.70 5.61 -8.16
C ASP A 127 -0.57 5.36 -7.15
N PHE A 128 0.56 4.84 -7.61
CA PHE A 128 1.70 4.52 -6.75
C PHE A 128 2.84 5.51 -6.99
N ARG A 129 3.20 6.23 -5.92
CA ARG A 129 4.19 7.31 -5.98
C ARG A 129 5.37 7.01 -5.07
N LYS A 130 6.57 7.34 -5.54
CA LYS A 130 7.76 7.36 -4.68
C LYS A 130 7.75 8.63 -3.86
N GLY A 131 7.97 8.50 -2.55
CA GLY A 131 8.05 9.63 -1.65
C GLY A 131 8.38 9.21 -0.23
N TRP A 132 8.60 10.21 0.61
CA TRP A 132 8.91 10.05 2.02
C TRP A 132 7.68 10.39 2.85
N ILE A 133 7.35 9.56 3.83
CA ILE A 133 6.18 9.78 4.70
C ILE A 133 6.30 11.04 5.57
N GLU A 134 7.51 11.49 5.83
CA GLU A 134 7.81 12.72 6.56
C GLU A 134 7.80 13.99 5.69
N ASP A 135 7.73 13.83 4.36
CA ASP A 135 7.63 14.93 3.40
C ASP A 135 6.82 14.49 2.17
N LEU A 136 5.52 14.68 2.23
CA LEU A 136 4.58 14.24 1.20
C LEU A 136 4.66 15.08 -0.08
N SER A 137 5.29 16.25 -0.03
CA SER A 137 5.56 17.06 -1.23
C SER A 137 6.47 16.31 -2.22
N THR A 138 7.35 15.43 -1.71
CA THR A 138 8.21 14.57 -2.53
C THR A 138 7.43 13.58 -3.40
N ALA A 139 6.22 13.22 -2.98
CA ALA A 139 5.29 12.39 -3.74
C ALA A 139 4.29 13.22 -4.58
N GLY A 140 4.46 14.54 -4.64
CA GLY A 140 3.58 15.43 -5.39
C GLY A 140 2.16 15.52 -4.83
N LEU A 141 1.99 15.35 -3.51
CA LEU A 141 0.73 15.64 -2.85
C LEU A 141 0.62 17.12 -2.56
N GLU A 142 -0.54 17.66 -2.89
CA GLU A 142 -0.90 19.05 -2.58
C GLU A 142 -1.68 19.13 -1.27
N ASP A 143 -1.63 20.30 -0.63
CA ASP A 143 -2.40 20.55 0.58
C ASP A 143 -3.91 20.41 0.30
N ASN A 144 -4.63 19.83 1.25
CA ASN A 144 -6.09 19.63 1.18
C ASN A 144 -6.57 18.81 -0.04
N SER A 145 -5.72 17.96 -0.61
CA SER A 145 -6.03 17.17 -1.81
C SER A 145 -6.59 15.77 -1.54
N VAL A 146 -6.62 15.33 -0.27
CA VAL A 146 -7.04 13.98 0.11
C VAL A 146 -8.08 14.00 1.23
N ASP A 147 -8.95 12.98 1.24
CA ASP A 147 -10.00 12.85 2.27
C ASP A 147 -9.52 12.07 3.49
N VAL A 148 -8.69 11.04 3.27
CA VAL A 148 -8.26 10.10 4.32
C VAL A 148 -6.81 9.71 4.12
N ILE A 149 -6.07 9.60 5.22
CA ILE A 149 -4.69 9.08 5.27
C ILE A 149 -4.68 7.87 6.21
N ILE A 150 -4.03 6.80 5.81
CA ILE A 150 -3.82 5.58 6.58
C ILE A 150 -2.35 5.21 6.66
#